data_d330a6a86da04683927dd7367710e970
#
_entry.id   d330a6a86da04683927dd7367710e970
#
_cell.length_a   1.000
_cell.length_b   1.000
_cell.length_c   1.000
_cell.angle_alpha   90.00
_cell.angle_beta   90.00
_cell.angle_gamma   90.00
#
_symmetry.space_group_name_H-M   'P 1'
#
loop_
_entity.id
_entity.type
_entity.pdbx_description
1 polymer ?
#
loop_
_entity_poly.entity_id
_entity_poly.type
_entity_poly.pdbx_seq_one_letter_code
_entity_poly.pdbx_strand_id
1 'polypeptide(L)'
;MAKIKLKRAQPHVDMTPMVDLFSLLLTFFMLTASFRPQEAKVIDSPSSVSEKATPDKDVISVLVSKDDKVFFSMDNGSDTSAHLRTKLITEINDLYHLKLTEKEITKFGQGSSFGMPMKSLKTFLNEEDANKKEAMQVGIPMDTVGDQYPELGIWVAYARELNPMAEVAINGDADANYKTVKKVMDVMQAGGVNKFNLVTNLQKEEAKPEDLK
;
A
#
# COMPACT_ATOMS: atom_id res chain seq x y z
N MET A 1 -66.09 28.14 45.12
CA MET A 1 -64.65 28.42 45.04
C MET A 1 -64.14 27.90 43.71
N ALA A 2 -63.73 28.77 42.79
CA ALA A 2 -63.18 28.40 41.48
C ALA A 2 -61.71 27.96 41.61
N LYS A 3 -61.40 26.72 41.27
CA LYS A 3 -60.04 26.19 41.21
C LYS A 3 -59.35 26.76 39.98
N ILE A 4 -58.37 27.70 40.18
CA ILE A 4 -57.50 28.21 39.12
C ILE A 4 -56.52 27.09 38.75
N LYS A 5 -56.64 26.55 37.53
CA LYS A 5 -55.72 25.59 36.99
C LYS A 5 -54.49 26.33 36.45
N LEU A 6 -53.36 26.33 37.20
CA LEU A 6 -52.10 26.86 36.74
C LEU A 6 -51.62 26.06 35.53
N LYS A 7 -51.37 26.76 34.41
CA LYS A 7 -50.82 26.19 33.20
C LYS A 7 -49.35 25.83 33.49
N ARG A 8 -49.02 24.52 33.54
CA ARG A 8 -47.64 24.08 33.69
C ARG A 8 -46.89 24.48 32.43
N ALA A 9 -45.85 25.28 32.57
CA ALA A 9 -44.90 25.56 31.51
C ALA A 9 -44.22 24.25 31.11
N GLN A 10 -44.26 23.91 29.84
CA GLN A 10 -43.46 22.76 29.31
C GLN A 10 -41.99 23.17 29.36
N PRO A 11 -41.14 22.29 29.87
CA PRO A 11 -39.69 22.55 29.83
C PRO A 11 -39.25 22.64 28.37
N HIS A 12 -38.74 23.79 27.97
CA HIS A 12 -38.11 23.99 26.68
C HIS A 12 -36.68 23.48 26.80
N VAL A 13 -36.38 22.34 26.15
CA VAL A 13 -34.99 21.82 26.07
C VAL A 13 -34.28 22.58 24.96
N ASP A 14 -33.28 23.35 25.32
CA ASP A 14 -32.42 24.03 24.36
C ASP A 14 -31.48 22.99 23.72
N MET A 15 -31.63 22.77 22.43
CA MET A 15 -30.85 21.79 21.64
C MET A 15 -29.54 22.38 21.09
N THR A 16 -29.32 23.68 21.26
CA THR A 16 -28.16 24.39 20.74
C THR A 16 -26.83 23.76 21.22
N PRO A 17 -26.66 23.44 22.52
CA PRO A 17 -25.42 22.81 22.99
C PRO A 17 -25.20 21.42 22.44
N MET A 18 -26.29 20.68 22.17
CA MET A 18 -26.18 19.35 21.57
C MET A 18 -25.70 19.40 20.11
N VAL A 19 -26.23 20.36 19.34
CA VAL A 19 -25.83 20.54 17.93
C VAL A 19 -24.36 20.99 17.86
N ASP A 20 -23.92 21.85 18.75
CA ASP A 20 -22.54 22.30 18.81
C ASP A 20 -21.59 21.15 19.14
N LEU A 21 -21.94 20.32 20.14
CA LEU A 21 -21.16 19.15 20.51
C LEU A 21 -21.04 18.15 19.35
N PHE A 22 -22.15 17.88 18.64
CA PHE A 22 -22.11 17.01 17.47
C PHE A 22 -21.29 17.60 16.32
N SER A 23 -21.36 18.91 16.10
CA SER A 23 -20.58 19.60 15.07
C SER A 23 -19.09 19.55 15.38
N LEU A 24 -18.70 19.76 16.63
CA LEU A 24 -17.30 19.64 17.08
C LEU A 24 -16.80 18.20 16.93
N LEU A 25 -17.61 17.21 17.32
CA LEU A 25 -17.27 15.81 17.16
C LEU A 25 -17.09 15.43 15.69
N LEU A 26 -17.99 15.88 14.81
CA LEU A 26 -17.93 15.65 13.39
C LEU A 26 -16.67 16.26 12.78
N THR A 27 -16.38 17.53 13.09
CA THR A 27 -15.17 18.22 12.61
C THR A 27 -13.90 17.56 13.13
N PHE A 28 -13.89 17.11 14.38
CA PHE A 28 -12.78 16.35 14.94
C PHE A 28 -12.53 15.06 14.18
N PHE A 29 -13.57 14.25 13.94
CA PHE A 29 -13.41 13.03 13.15
C PHE A 29 -12.98 13.30 11.70
N MET A 30 -13.49 14.38 11.09
CA MET A 30 -13.10 14.75 9.74
C MET A 30 -11.62 15.16 9.66
N LEU A 31 -11.10 15.86 10.66
CA LEU A 31 -9.69 16.26 10.75
C LEU A 31 -8.76 15.11 11.11
N THR A 32 -9.24 14.14 11.89
CA THR A 32 -8.44 12.97 12.30
C THR A 32 -8.57 11.80 11.35
N ALA A 33 -9.51 11.82 10.40
CA ALA A 33 -9.67 10.79 9.39
C ALA A 33 -8.45 10.77 8.47
N SER A 34 -7.66 9.70 8.56
CA SER A 34 -6.55 9.44 7.67
C SER A 34 -7.04 8.54 6.53
N PHE A 35 -7.07 9.07 5.31
CA PHE A 35 -7.37 8.27 4.13
C PHE A 35 -6.11 7.49 3.74
N ARG A 36 -6.09 6.19 4.01
CA ARG A 36 -5.06 5.31 3.47
C ARG A 36 -5.44 4.91 2.05
N PRO A 37 -4.51 5.01 1.07
CA PRO A 37 -4.74 4.47 -0.26
C PRO A 37 -5.04 2.98 -0.16
N GLN A 38 -5.96 2.49 -0.99
CA GLN A 38 -6.32 1.08 -1.01
C GLN A 38 -5.13 0.26 -1.53
N GLU A 39 -4.67 -0.71 -0.74
CA GLU A 39 -3.65 -1.65 -1.16
C GLU A 39 -4.20 -2.61 -2.21
N ALA A 40 -3.34 -3.02 -3.15
CA ALA A 40 -3.73 -3.95 -4.22
C ALA A 40 -4.19 -5.30 -3.67
N LYS A 41 -3.56 -5.75 -2.58
CA LYS A 41 -3.94 -6.96 -1.84
C LYS A 41 -3.43 -6.87 -0.39
N VAL A 42 -4.24 -7.33 0.55
CA VAL A 42 -3.80 -7.53 1.95
C VAL A 42 -3.05 -8.86 2.00
N ILE A 43 -1.86 -8.84 2.61
CA ILE A 43 -0.99 -10.00 2.75
C ILE A 43 -0.78 -10.29 4.23
N ASP A 44 -0.97 -11.55 4.63
CA ASP A 44 -0.65 -12.04 5.96
C ASP A 44 0.83 -12.43 6.02
N SER A 45 1.65 -11.57 6.61
CA SER A 45 3.09 -11.81 6.71
C SER A 45 3.40 -12.98 7.65
N PRO A 46 4.37 -13.85 7.31
CA PRO A 46 4.78 -14.96 8.15
C PRO A 46 5.37 -14.47 9.48
N SER A 47 5.17 -15.23 10.53
CA SER A 47 5.72 -14.90 11.86
C SER A 47 7.24 -15.06 11.91
N SER A 48 7.92 -14.20 12.64
CA SER A 48 9.37 -14.24 12.88
C SER A 48 9.69 -13.75 14.29
N VAL A 49 10.81 -14.20 14.83
CA VAL A 49 11.38 -13.74 16.11
C VAL A 49 12.36 -12.57 15.93
N SER A 50 12.48 -12.02 14.73
CA SER A 50 13.39 -10.90 14.47
C SER A 50 12.81 -9.58 14.97
N GLU A 51 13.55 -8.89 15.83
CA GLU A 51 13.18 -7.60 16.42
C GLU A 51 13.45 -6.38 15.48
N LYS A 52 14.00 -6.62 14.30
CA LYS A 52 14.30 -5.52 13.38
C LYS A 52 13.01 -4.94 12.81
N ALA A 53 12.63 -3.75 13.27
CA ALA A 53 11.49 -3.03 12.73
C ALA A 53 11.73 -2.70 11.24
N THR A 54 10.68 -2.89 10.43
CA THR A 54 10.69 -2.42 9.04
C THR A 54 10.61 -0.89 9.06
N PRO A 55 11.41 -0.17 8.26
CA PRO A 55 11.28 1.27 8.16
C PRO A 55 9.88 1.66 7.66
N ASP A 56 9.32 2.70 8.26
CA ASP A 56 7.98 3.20 7.89
C ASP A 56 7.99 4.09 6.64
N LYS A 57 9.19 4.54 6.21
CA LYS A 57 9.37 5.49 5.11
C LYS A 57 10.57 5.09 4.24
N ASP A 58 10.57 5.62 3.03
CA ASP A 58 11.63 5.35 2.05
C ASP A 58 11.78 3.85 1.75
N VAL A 59 10.65 3.16 1.54
CA VAL A 59 10.62 1.72 1.28
C VAL A 59 10.10 1.42 -0.12
N ILE A 60 10.81 0.57 -0.81
CA ILE A 60 10.38 -0.08 -2.04
C ILE A 60 9.97 -1.50 -1.65
N SER A 61 8.68 -1.82 -1.74
CA SER A 61 8.16 -3.12 -1.32
C SER A 61 7.73 -3.96 -2.50
N VAL A 62 8.16 -5.21 -2.50
CA VAL A 62 7.65 -6.25 -3.40
C VAL A 62 6.87 -7.24 -2.56
N LEU A 63 5.58 -7.37 -2.88
CA LEU A 63 4.65 -8.22 -2.13
C LEU A 63 4.39 -9.49 -2.93
N VAL A 64 4.50 -10.64 -2.28
CA VAL A 64 4.21 -11.95 -2.88
C VAL A 64 3.00 -12.55 -2.18
N SER A 65 1.91 -12.70 -2.92
CA SER A 65 0.66 -13.26 -2.41
C SER A 65 0.69 -14.79 -2.42
N LYS A 66 -0.18 -15.42 -1.63
CA LYS A 66 -0.43 -16.86 -1.63
C LYS A 66 -0.82 -17.43 -3.00
N ASP A 67 -1.39 -16.60 -3.88
CA ASP A 67 -1.78 -17.00 -5.25
C ASP A 67 -0.61 -16.88 -6.24
N ASP A 68 0.63 -16.79 -5.77
CA ASP A 68 1.85 -16.59 -6.57
C ASP A 68 1.86 -15.30 -7.40
N LYS A 69 1.04 -14.32 -7.03
CA LYS A 69 1.01 -13.01 -7.67
C LYS A 69 1.97 -12.06 -6.99
N VAL A 70 2.66 -11.27 -7.79
CA VAL A 70 3.63 -10.29 -7.31
C VAL A 70 3.10 -8.89 -7.52
N PHE A 71 3.21 -8.07 -6.47
CA PHE A 71 2.79 -6.68 -6.46
C PHE A 71 3.99 -5.80 -6.13
N PHE A 72 3.98 -4.60 -6.66
CA PHE A 72 4.99 -3.59 -6.39
C PHE A 72 4.36 -2.41 -5.65
N SER A 73 5.07 -1.91 -4.67
CA SER A 73 4.74 -0.68 -3.96
C SER A 73 6.02 0.14 -3.77
N MET A 74 5.89 1.44 -3.87
CA MET A 74 6.93 2.40 -3.53
C MET A 74 6.32 3.49 -2.69
N ASP A 75 6.94 3.81 -1.56
CA ASP A 75 6.58 4.98 -0.78
C ASP A 75 7.04 6.26 -1.49
N ASN A 76 6.33 7.38 -1.24
CA ASN A 76 6.72 8.69 -1.76
C ASN A 76 7.95 9.29 -1.05
N GLY A 77 8.52 8.56 -0.10
CA GLY A 77 9.67 8.97 0.68
C GLY A 77 9.33 9.89 1.86
N SER A 78 10.36 10.31 2.55
CA SER A 78 10.24 11.22 3.70
C SER A 78 9.74 12.61 3.27
N ASP A 79 10.00 12.99 2.03
CA ASP A 79 9.52 14.22 1.40
C ASP A 79 8.36 13.93 0.44
N THR A 80 7.14 14.06 0.94
CA THR A 80 5.91 13.87 0.16
C THR A 80 5.81 14.83 -1.03
N SER A 81 6.52 15.96 -1.02
CA SER A 81 6.57 16.92 -2.12
C SER A 81 7.40 16.42 -3.31
N ALA A 82 8.24 15.42 -3.10
CA ALA A 82 9.10 14.85 -4.14
C ALA A 82 8.31 14.09 -5.24
N HIS A 83 7.09 13.64 -4.91
CA HIS A 83 6.20 12.92 -5.83
C HIS A 83 6.91 11.77 -6.57
N LEU A 84 7.68 10.94 -5.84
CA LEU A 84 8.54 9.91 -6.41
C LEU A 84 7.77 8.91 -7.29
N ARG A 85 6.55 8.53 -6.88
CA ARG A 85 5.71 7.64 -7.68
C ARG A 85 5.28 8.25 -9.01
N THR A 86 5.00 9.55 -9.01
CA THR A 86 4.65 10.30 -10.24
C THR A 86 5.85 10.37 -11.18
N LYS A 87 7.05 10.61 -10.65
CA LYS A 87 8.29 10.60 -11.43
C LYS A 87 8.56 9.21 -12.01
N LEU A 88 8.43 8.16 -11.18
CA LEU A 88 8.62 6.78 -11.61
C LEU A 88 7.74 6.43 -12.82
N ILE A 89 6.45 6.71 -12.74
CA ILE A 89 5.55 6.40 -13.86
C ILE A 89 5.81 7.27 -15.08
N THR A 90 6.28 8.50 -14.90
CA THR A 90 6.63 9.36 -16.04
C THR A 90 7.84 8.80 -16.80
N GLU A 91 8.90 8.38 -16.11
CA GLU A 91 10.07 7.76 -16.73
C GLU A 91 9.73 6.46 -17.47
N ILE A 92 8.90 5.61 -16.84
CA ILE A 92 8.46 4.36 -17.45
C ILE A 92 7.52 4.63 -18.63
N ASN A 93 6.66 5.64 -18.56
CA ASN A 93 5.80 6.06 -19.67
C ASN A 93 6.63 6.47 -20.90
N ASP A 94 7.71 7.21 -20.70
CA ASP A 94 8.59 7.68 -21.77
C ASP A 94 9.40 6.53 -22.36
N LEU A 95 9.89 5.60 -21.52
CA LEU A 95 10.66 4.43 -21.95
C LEU A 95 9.82 3.43 -22.76
N TYR A 96 8.62 3.12 -22.27
CA TYR A 96 7.76 2.07 -22.85
C TYR A 96 6.67 2.64 -23.77
N HIS A 97 6.65 3.95 -23.98
CA HIS A 97 5.68 4.64 -24.83
C HIS A 97 4.23 4.28 -24.51
N LEU A 98 3.88 4.23 -23.22
CA LEU A 98 2.56 3.83 -22.74
C LEU A 98 1.46 4.83 -23.10
N LYS A 99 1.86 6.07 -23.49
CA LYS A 99 0.94 7.17 -23.86
C LYS A 99 -0.08 7.47 -22.75
N LEU A 100 0.41 7.57 -21.52
CA LEU A 100 -0.40 7.96 -20.37
C LEU A 100 -0.67 9.46 -20.40
N THR A 101 -1.85 9.85 -19.97
CA THR A 101 -2.23 11.27 -19.80
C THR A 101 -1.80 11.76 -18.41
N GLU A 102 -1.70 13.07 -18.21
CA GLU A 102 -1.36 13.66 -16.90
C GLU A 102 -2.33 13.24 -15.78
N LYS A 103 -3.62 13.05 -16.11
CA LYS A 103 -4.62 12.55 -15.16
C LYS A 103 -4.33 11.11 -14.72
N GLU A 104 -3.93 10.25 -15.65
CA GLU A 104 -3.57 8.86 -15.36
C GLU A 104 -2.29 8.79 -14.52
N ILE A 105 -1.29 9.63 -14.84
CA ILE A 105 -0.05 9.75 -14.08
C ILE A 105 -0.35 10.20 -12.64
N THR A 106 -1.21 11.19 -12.46
CA THR A 106 -1.62 11.65 -11.11
C THR A 106 -2.36 10.57 -10.33
N LYS A 107 -3.29 9.84 -10.97
CA LYS A 107 -4.00 8.71 -10.35
C LYS A 107 -3.04 7.62 -9.89
N PHE A 108 -2.01 7.29 -10.69
CA PHE A 108 -0.98 6.33 -10.30
C PHE A 108 -0.18 6.81 -9.09
N GLY A 109 0.19 8.08 -9.06
CA GLY A 109 0.92 8.69 -7.94
C GLY A 109 0.16 8.63 -6.60
N GLN A 110 -1.17 8.67 -6.65
CA GLN A 110 -2.04 8.57 -5.47
C GLN A 110 -2.30 7.13 -5.01
N GLY A 111 -2.03 6.14 -5.85
CA GLY A 111 -2.19 4.73 -5.49
C GLY A 111 -1.13 4.27 -4.47
N SER A 112 -1.28 3.07 -3.89
CA SER A 112 -0.29 2.48 -2.98
C SER A 112 0.51 1.37 -3.65
N SER A 113 -0.11 0.28 -3.99
CA SER A 113 0.51 -0.88 -4.63
C SER A 113 -0.25 -1.26 -5.91
N PHE A 114 0.43 -1.95 -6.79
CA PHE A 114 -0.17 -2.49 -8.01
C PHE A 114 0.50 -3.81 -8.40
N GLY A 115 -0.23 -4.65 -9.12
CA GLY A 115 0.27 -5.95 -9.57
C GLY A 115 -0.33 -6.32 -10.92
N MET A 116 0.16 -5.69 -11.99
CA MET A 116 -0.31 -5.97 -13.35
C MET A 116 0.80 -5.75 -14.37
N PRO A 117 0.70 -6.34 -15.57
CA PRO A 117 1.61 -6.05 -16.67
C PRO A 117 1.53 -4.58 -17.10
N MET A 118 2.67 -4.00 -17.53
CA MET A 118 2.74 -2.60 -18.00
C MET A 118 1.73 -2.30 -19.09
N LYS A 119 1.46 -3.25 -19.99
CA LYS A 119 0.47 -3.11 -21.08
C LYS A 119 -0.95 -2.85 -20.59
N SER A 120 -1.31 -3.38 -19.43
CA SER A 120 -2.64 -3.26 -18.83
C SER A 120 -2.81 -2.03 -17.95
N LEU A 121 -1.71 -1.33 -17.65
CA LEU A 121 -1.68 -0.21 -16.70
C LEU A 121 -2.65 0.92 -17.11
N LYS A 122 -2.66 1.29 -18.37
CA LYS A 122 -3.55 2.36 -18.87
C LYS A 122 -5.03 2.00 -18.69
N THR A 123 -5.41 0.77 -19.00
CA THR A 123 -6.79 0.29 -18.83
C THR A 123 -7.19 0.28 -17.36
N PHE A 124 -6.27 -0.16 -16.48
CA PHE A 124 -6.48 -0.17 -15.04
C PHE A 124 -6.70 1.23 -14.45
N LEU A 125 -5.92 2.23 -14.89
CA LEU A 125 -6.03 3.61 -14.40
C LEU A 125 -7.36 4.28 -14.83
N ASN A 126 -7.93 3.85 -15.94
CA ASN A 126 -9.20 4.36 -16.46
C ASN A 126 -10.44 3.59 -15.97
N GLU A 127 -10.26 2.41 -15.41
CA GLU A 127 -11.37 1.66 -14.81
C GLU A 127 -11.83 2.35 -13.51
N GLU A 128 -13.14 2.43 -13.29
CA GLU A 128 -13.74 3.02 -12.08
C GLU A 128 -14.33 1.95 -11.15
N ASP A 129 -14.66 0.78 -11.71
CA ASP A 129 -15.25 -0.33 -10.96
C ASP A 129 -14.15 -1.04 -10.14
N ALA A 130 -14.29 -1.02 -8.81
CA ALA A 130 -13.33 -1.61 -7.88
C ALA A 130 -13.16 -3.12 -8.10
N ASN A 131 -14.24 -3.86 -8.40
CA ASN A 131 -14.19 -5.30 -8.63
C ASN A 131 -13.41 -5.65 -9.90
N LYS A 132 -13.58 -4.84 -10.96
CA LYS A 132 -12.83 -5.00 -12.19
C LYS A 132 -11.36 -4.65 -12.01
N LYS A 133 -11.05 -3.60 -11.22
CA LYS A 133 -9.68 -3.26 -10.85
C LYS A 133 -8.99 -4.42 -10.13
N GLU A 134 -9.65 -5.02 -9.17
CA GLU A 134 -9.12 -6.18 -8.45
C GLU A 134 -8.88 -7.37 -9.40
N ALA A 135 -9.82 -7.67 -10.29
CA ALA A 135 -9.67 -8.72 -11.29
C ALA A 135 -8.49 -8.48 -12.28
N MET A 136 -8.14 -7.22 -12.55
CA MET A 136 -7.01 -6.85 -13.39
C MET A 136 -5.65 -7.00 -12.68
N GLN A 137 -5.62 -7.15 -11.37
CA GLN A 137 -4.43 -7.36 -10.55
C GLN A 137 -3.96 -8.83 -10.63
N VAL A 138 -3.45 -9.20 -11.79
CA VAL A 138 -3.01 -10.58 -12.08
C VAL A 138 -1.58 -10.88 -11.62
N GLY A 139 -0.86 -9.87 -11.15
CA GLY A 139 0.55 -9.93 -10.78
C GLY A 139 1.46 -9.33 -11.86
N ILE A 140 2.62 -8.82 -11.43
CA ILE A 140 3.65 -8.30 -12.33
C ILE A 140 4.41 -9.48 -12.93
N PRO A 141 4.63 -9.53 -14.25
CA PRO A 141 5.43 -10.59 -14.88
C PRO A 141 6.88 -10.57 -14.39
N MET A 142 7.35 -11.77 -14.02
CA MET A 142 8.74 -12.00 -13.60
C MET A 142 9.54 -12.75 -14.65
N ASP A 143 8.88 -13.16 -15.75
CA ASP A 143 9.53 -13.89 -16.80
C ASP A 143 10.21 -12.95 -17.78
N THR A 144 11.39 -13.37 -18.24
CA THR A 144 12.11 -12.69 -19.31
C THR A 144 11.41 -13.01 -20.62
N VAL A 145 10.92 -12.01 -21.33
CA VAL A 145 10.33 -12.18 -22.66
C VAL A 145 11.38 -11.79 -23.70
N GLY A 146 12.02 -12.79 -24.31
CA GLY A 146 13.15 -12.59 -25.23
C GLY A 146 14.37 -12.03 -24.48
N ASP A 147 14.98 -10.97 -25.03
CA ASP A 147 16.15 -10.28 -24.44
C ASP A 147 15.74 -9.17 -23.45
N GLN A 148 14.44 -9.01 -23.16
CA GLN A 148 13.98 -7.96 -22.26
C GLN A 148 14.08 -8.40 -20.80
N TYR A 149 14.59 -7.49 -19.96
CA TYR A 149 14.64 -7.67 -18.51
C TYR A 149 13.21 -7.82 -17.93
N PRO A 150 12.99 -8.66 -16.89
CA PRO A 150 11.67 -8.84 -16.29
C PRO A 150 11.03 -7.51 -15.87
N GLU A 151 9.73 -7.34 -16.12
CA GLU A 151 9.02 -6.09 -15.78
C GLU A 151 9.19 -5.69 -14.30
N LEU A 152 9.15 -6.66 -13.37
CA LEU A 152 9.39 -6.41 -11.96
C LEU A 152 10.78 -5.77 -11.72
N GLY A 153 11.81 -6.29 -12.36
CA GLY A 153 13.15 -5.78 -12.23
C GLY A 153 13.30 -4.35 -12.74
N ILE A 154 12.58 -4.00 -13.80
CA ILE A 154 12.53 -2.65 -14.35
C ILE A 154 11.91 -1.69 -13.33
N TRP A 155 10.75 -2.04 -12.75
CA TRP A 155 10.11 -1.23 -11.72
C TRP A 155 11.04 -0.95 -10.54
N VAL A 156 11.72 -2.00 -10.05
CA VAL A 156 12.62 -1.86 -8.90
C VAL A 156 13.87 -1.06 -9.25
N ALA A 157 14.46 -1.23 -10.44
CA ALA A 157 15.65 -0.52 -10.87
C ALA A 157 15.38 0.99 -10.96
N TYR A 158 14.31 1.41 -11.64
CA TYR A 158 13.94 2.82 -11.75
C TYR A 158 13.52 3.43 -10.41
N ALA A 159 12.81 2.68 -9.57
CA ALA A 159 12.45 3.14 -8.24
C ALA A 159 13.71 3.43 -7.38
N ARG A 160 14.74 2.61 -7.49
CA ARG A 160 16.01 2.83 -6.79
C ARG A 160 16.85 3.96 -7.39
N GLU A 161 16.77 4.18 -8.68
CA GLU A 161 17.42 5.32 -9.32
C GLU A 161 16.85 6.63 -8.81
N LEU A 162 15.52 6.70 -8.66
CA LEU A 162 14.82 7.86 -8.11
C LEU A 162 15.02 8.06 -6.60
N ASN A 163 15.15 6.97 -5.84
CA ASN A 163 15.43 7.02 -4.41
C ASN A 163 16.53 6.00 -4.03
N PRO A 164 17.82 6.39 -4.18
CA PRO A 164 18.94 5.50 -3.87
C PRO A 164 19.06 5.12 -2.39
N MET A 165 18.44 5.93 -1.50
CA MET A 165 18.43 5.67 -0.05
C MET A 165 17.30 4.73 0.38
N ALA A 166 16.37 4.41 -0.52
CA ALA A 166 15.24 3.53 -0.19
C ALA A 166 15.72 2.12 0.16
N GLU A 167 15.17 1.60 1.24
CA GLU A 167 15.31 0.20 1.59
C GLU A 167 14.37 -0.66 0.74
N VAL A 168 14.88 -1.78 0.26
CA VAL A 168 14.07 -2.73 -0.51
C VAL A 168 13.57 -3.82 0.44
N ALA A 169 12.26 -4.02 0.47
CA ALA A 169 11.61 -5.01 1.29
C ALA A 169 10.85 -6.04 0.44
N ILE A 170 10.94 -7.30 0.79
CA ILE A 170 10.13 -8.38 0.22
C ILE A 170 9.14 -8.82 1.28
N ASN A 171 7.86 -8.63 1.01
CA ASN A 171 6.76 -9.03 1.88
C ASN A 171 6.13 -10.30 1.29
N GLY A 172 6.45 -11.46 1.84
CA GLY A 172 5.84 -12.72 1.47
C GLY A 172 4.63 -13.03 2.35
N ASP A 173 3.54 -13.51 1.73
CA ASP A 173 2.44 -14.13 2.47
C ASP A 173 2.95 -15.41 3.16
N ALA A 174 2.40 -15.75 4.33
CA ALA A 174 2.78 -16.97 5.07
C ALA A 174 2.59 -18.25 4.26
N ASP A 175 1.58 -18.24 3.39
CA ASP A 175 1.24 -19.36 2.51
C ASP A 175 1.84 -19.19 1.08
N ALA A 176 2.70 -18.19 0.86
CA ALA A 176 3.32 -17.98 -0.44
C ALA A 176 4.28 -19.11 -0.81
N ASN A 177 4.31 -19.45 -2.10
CA ASN A 177 5.21 -20.46 -2.60
C ASN A 177 6.67 -19.97 -2.57
N TYR A 178 7.52 -20.70 -1.88
CA TYR A 178 8.96 -20.40 -1.80
C TYR A 178 9.63 -20.23 -3.18
N LYS A 179 9.19 -20.97 -4.18
CA LYS A 179 9.74 -20.86 -5.55
C LYS A 179 9.50 -19.47 -6.13
N THR A 180 8.31 -18.89 -5.88
CA THR A 180 7.94 -17.55 -6.34
C THR A 180 8.76 -16.48 -5.60
N VAL A 181 8.90 -16.61 -4.27
CA VAL A 181 9.74 -15.71 -3.47
C VAL A 181 11.20 -15.77 -3.94
N LYS A 182 11.73 -16.97 -4.17
CA LYS A 182 13.09 -17.16 -4.69
C LYS A 182 13.26 -16.49 -6.05
N LYS A 183 12.30 -16.66 -6.97
CA LYS A 183 12.33 -16.03 -8.30
C LYS A 183 12.34 -14.49 -8.18
N VAL A 184 11.57 -13.91 -7.26
CA VAL A 184 11.62 -12.47 -6.96
C VAL A 184 13.02 -12.07 -6.51
N MET A 185 13.62 -12.82 -5.58
CA MET A 185 14.99 -12.54 -5.13
C MET A 185 16.01 -12.60 -6.26
N ASP A 186 15.91 -13.63 -7.12
CA ASP A 186 16.80 -13.81 -8.28
C ASP A 186 16.68 -12.64 -9.27
N VAL A 187 15.44 -12.18 -9.56
CA VAL A 187 15.19 -11.00 -10.41
C VAL A 187 15.77 -9.73 -9.78
N MET A 188 15.63 -9.55 -8.48
CA MET A 188 16.18 -8.39 -7.78
C MET A 188 17.71 -8.39 -7.80
N GLN A 189 18.35 -9.52 -7.52
CA GLN A 189 19.80 -9.67 -7.55
C GLN A 189 20.36 -9.41 -8.95
N ALA A 190 19.72 -9.92 -9.99
CA ALA A 190 20.07 -9.64 -11.38
C ALA A 190 19.98 -8.14 -11.71
N GLY A 191 19.06 -7.40 -11.05
CA GLY A 191 18.93 -5.93 -11.12
C GLY A 191 19.91 -5.16 -10.23
N GLY A 192 20.90 -5.84 -9.62
CA GLY A 192 21.89 -5.19 -8.75
C GLY A 192 21.39 -4.88 -7.32
N VAL A 193 20.21 -5.41 -6.94
CA VAL A 193 19.67 -5.26 -5.57
C VAL A 193 20.15 -6.45 -4.73
N ASN A 194 21.29 -6.28 -4.07
CA ASN A 194 21.90 -7.33 -3.24
C ASN A 194 21.52 -7.24 -1.75
N LYS A 195 20.84 -6.15 -1.34
CA LYS A 195 20.39 -5.95 0.03
C LYS A 195 18.90 -5.72 0.03
N PHE A 196 18.15 -6.60 0.66
CA PHE A 196 16.71 -6.49 0.87
C PHE A 196 16.33 -7.03 2.24
N ASN A 197 15.28 -6.51 2.81
CA ASN A 197 14.69 -6.96 4.06
C ASN A 197 13.54 -7.92 3.75
N LEU A 198 13.52 -9.08 4.43
CA LEU A 198 12.32 -9.92 4.43
C LEU A 198 11.43 -9.44 5.57
N VAL A 199 10.21 -9.04 5.25
CA VAL A 199 9.25 -8.59 6.26
C VAL A 199 8.45 -9.77 6.76
N THR A 200 8.44 -9.94 8.08
CA THR A 200 7.75 -11.01 8.79
C THR A 200 7.06 -10.42 10.02
N ASN A 201 5.96 -11.01 10.46
CA ASN A 201 5.31 -10.62 11.71
C ASN A 201 6.09 -11.18 12.91
N LEU A 202 6.22 -10.38 13.99
CA LEU A 202 6.82 -10.84 15.23
C LEU A 202 5.95 -11.93 15.85
N GLN A 203 6.50 -13.13 16.02
CA GLN A 203 5.88 -14.16 16.85
C GLN A 203 6.29 -13.90 18.29
N LYS A 204 5.33 -13.63 19.17
CA LYS A 204 5.58 -13.67 20.60
C LYS A 204 5.90 -15.12 20.97
N GLU A 205 7.16 -15.40 21.22
CA GLU A 205 7.56 -16.65 21.85
C GLU A 205 7.11 -16.59 23.32
N GLU A 206 6.06 -17.31 23.66
CA GLU A 206 5.73 -17.54 25.07
C GLU A 206 6.83 -18.43 25.61
N ALA A 207 7.68 -17.86 26.48
CA ALA A 207 8.72 -18.61 27.18
C ALA A 207 8.06 -19.81 27.89
N LYS A 208 8.37 -21.00 27.41
CA LYS A 208 7.90 -22.21 28.08
C LYS A 208 8.57 -22.29 29.44
N PRO A 209 7.82 -22.62 30.52
CA PRO A 209 8.39 -22.72 31.89
C PRO A 209 9.49 -23.76 32.04
N GLU A 210 9.80 -24.54 31.03
CA GLU A 210 10.85 -25.57 31.01
C GLU A 210 12.26 -25.00 30.76
N ASP A 211 12.40 -23.77 30.23
CA ASP A 211 13.70 -23.16 29.95
C ASP A 211 14.30 -22.39 31.14
N LEU A 212 13.65 -22.47 32.32
CA LEU A 212 14.06 -21.80 33.57
C LEU A 212 14.63 -22.78 34.63
N LYS A 213 15.22 -23.90 34.19
CA LYS A 213 15.94 -24.79 35.12
C LYS A 213 17.42 -24.82 34.82
#